data_e2c3df2973ec613b5347f5cd65250fab
#
_entry.id   e2c3df2973ec613b5347f5cd65250fab
#
_cell.length_a   1.000
_cell.length_b   1.000
_cell.length_c   1.000
_cell.angle_alpha   90.00
_cell.angle_beta   90.00
_cell.angle_gamma   90.00
#
_symmetry.space_group_name_H-M   'P 1'
#
loop_
_entity.id
_entity.type
_entity.pdbx_description
1 polymer ?
#
loop_
_entity_poly.entity_id
_entity_poly.type
_entity_poly.pdbx_seq_one_letter_code
_entity_poly.pdbx_strand_id
1 'polypeptide(L)'
;MKYKRVLLKLSGEFLTRNGFGIEPEATQALAREIKAAYDTGVQLAIVIGAGNLWRGARQGVGMDRATADYIGMLATIMNALALQDALESLGVPTRVQTALTITQVAEPYIRRRALRHLEKERIVIFGGGTGNPFFSTDTAAALRALEVGAEVVLMAKNKVDGVYSDDPRKNPEAVRFDELTYLEVLNRGL
;
A
#
# COMPACT_ATOMS: atom_id res chain seq x y z
N MET A 1 7.47 17.75 -13.35
CA MET A 1 6.79 16.48 -12.95
C MET A 1 5.48 16.31 -13.70
N LYS A 2 5.13 15.06 -14.07
CA LYS A 2 3.84 14.77 -14.73
C LYS A 2 2.66 14.85 -13.75
N TYR A 3 2.85 14.43 -12.48
CA TYR A 3 1.83 14.39 -11.44
C TYR A 3 2.29 15.12 -10.19
N LYS A 4 1.40 15.90 -9.57
CA LYS A 4 1.66 16.65 -8.34
C LYS A 4 1.41 15.78 -7.09
N ARG A 5 0.38 14.94 -7.11
CA ARG A 5 0.00 14.07 -6.00
C ARG A 5 -0.19 12.64 -6.48
N VAL A 6 0.52 11.73 -5.84
CA VAL A 6 0.58 10.31 -6.20
C VAL A 6 0.20 9.46 -4.99
N LEU A 7 -0.59 8.42 -5.20
CA LEU A 7 -0.73 7.35 -4.23
C LEU A 7 0.08 6.13 -4.69
N LEU A 8 1.01 5.69 -3.85
CA LEU A 8 1.80 4.49 -4.06
C LEU A 8 1.23 3.34 -3.22
N LYS A 9 0.80 2.26 -3.88
CA LYS A 9 0.39 1.03 -3.22
C LYS A 9 1.54 0.03 -3.24
N LEU A 10 1.92 -0.42 -2.06
CA LEU A 10 3.01 -1.38 -1.82
C LEU A 10 2.48 -2.71 -1.29
N SER A 11 3.11 -3.82 -1.68
CA SER A 11 2.97 -5.07 -0.96
C SER A 11 3.83 -5.04 0.30
N GLY A 12 3.34 -5.62 1.41
CA GLY A 12 4.17 -5.81 2.60
C GLY A 12 5.42 -6.67 2.33
N GLU A 13 5.41 -7.47 1.27
CA GLU A 13 6.56 -8.29 0.86
C GLU A 13 7.83 -7.47 0.55
N PHE A 14 7.70 -6.16 0.28
CA PHE A 14 8.86 -5.27 0.13
C PHE A 14 9.63 -5.02 1.42
N LEU A 15 9.05 -5.32 2.58
CA LEU A 15 9.68 -5.17 3.89
C LEU A 15 10.47 -6.42 4.34
N THR A 16 10.60 -7.42 3.49
CA THR A 16 11.33 -8.66 3.78
C THR A 16 12.00 -9.22 2.54
N ARG A 17 13.16 -9.83 2.68
CA ARG A 17 13.85 -10.62 1.65
C ARG A 17 13.52 -12.12 1.78
N ASN A 18 13.23 -12.57 3.00
CA ASN A 18 13.00 -13.97 3.33
C ASN A 18 11.52 -14.40 3.27
N GLY A 19 10.64 -13.49 2.86
CA GLY A 19 9.22 -13.76 2.64
C GLY A 19 8.34 -13.68 3.88
N PHE A 20 8.91 -13.49 5.08
CA PHE A 20 8.17 -13.33 6.34
C PHE A 20 8.84 -12.29 7.25
N GLY A 21 8.02 -11.53 7.99
CA GLY A 21 8.49 -10.55 8.96
C GLY A 21 8.73 -9.17 8.38
N ILE A 22 9.29 -8.30 9.21
CA ILE A 22 9.76 -6.96 8.87
C ILE A 22 11.27 -6.95 9.08
N GLU A 23 12.03 -6.85 8.01
CA GLU A 23 13.49 -6.84 8.04
C GLU A 23 14.01 -5.39 7.96
N PRO A 24 14.83 -4.93 8.91
CA PRO A 24 15.34 -3.56 8.92
C PRO A 24 16.05 -3.16 7.62
N GLU A 25 16.88 -4.04 7.07
CA GLU A 25 17.62 -3.75 5.83
C GLU A 25 16.71 -3.60 4.61
N ALA A 26 15.69 -4.46 4.46
CA ALA A 26 14.72 -4.37 3.38
C ALA A 26 13.88 -3.10 3.51
N THR A 27 13.45 -2.78 4.75
CA THR A 27 12.66 -1.59 5.05
C THR A 27 13.45 -0.32 4.76
N GLN A 28 14.73 -0.26 5.13
CA GLN A 28 15.62 0.86 4.84
C GLN A 28 15.91 1.00 3.34
N ALA A 29 16.05 -0.10 2.61
CA ALA A 29 16.22 -0.07 1.15
C ALA A 29 14.99 0.55 0.47
N LEU A 30 13.79 0.08 0.83
CA LEU A 30 12.53 0.64 0.35
C LEU A 30 12.38 2.13 0.72
N ALA A 31 12.73 2.52 1.94
CA ALA A 31 12.65 3.91 2.38
C ALA A 31 13.56 4.83 1.55
N ARG A 32 14.75 4.37 1.14
CA ARG A 32 15.65 5.13 0.24
C ARG A 32 15.03 5.35 -1.15
N GLU A 33 14.38 4.34 -1.73
CA GLU A 33 13.68 4.46 -3.01
C GLU A 33 12.52 5.44 -2.92
N ILE A 34 11.73 5.36 -1.84
CA ILE A 34 10.62 6.30 -1.59
C ILE A 34 11.15 7.72 -1.38
N LYS A 35 12.26 7.88 -0.65
CA LYS A 35 12.90 9.17 -0.47
C LYS A 35 13.35 9.79 -1.80
N ALA A 36 13.91 9.00 -2.70
CA ALA A 36 14.30 9.50 -4.02
C ALA A 36 13.09 10.06 -4.81
N ALA A 37 11.92 9.42 -4.70
CA ALA A 37 10.69 9.96 -5.27
C ALA A 37 10.22 11.22 -4.52
N TYR A 38 10.25 11.23 -3.19
CA TYR A 38 9.89 12.38 -2.37
C TYR A 38 10.75 13.62 -2.67
N ASP A 39 12.06 13.45 -2.85
CA ASP A 39 13.02 14.53 -3.15
C ASP A 39 12.72 15.21 -4.51
N THR A 40 11.89 14.62 -5.38
CA THR A 40 11.40 15.29 -6.59
C THR A 40 10.33 16.34 -6.31
N GLY A 41 9.83 16.46 -5.07
CA GLY A 41 8.80 17.40 -4.65
C GLY A 41 7.36 16.92 -4.91
N VAL A 42 7.16 15.61 -5.22
CA VAL A 42 5.82 15.02 -5.34
C VAL A 42 5.16 14.87 -3.97
N GLN A 43 3.88 15.18 -3.86
CA GLN A 43 3.08 14.85 -2.68
C GLN A 43 2.76 13.36 -2.69
N LEU A 44 3.29 12.61 -1.74
CA LEU A 44 3.24 11.16 -1.73
C LEU A 44 2.35 10.62 -0.61
N ALA A 45 1.30 9.89 -0.99
CA ALA A 45 0.49 9.06 -0.12
C ALA A 45 0.83 7.59 -0.35
N ILE A 46 0.85 6.78 0.70
CA ILE A 46 1.23 5.36 0.62
C ILE A 46 0.14 4.49 1.25
N VAL A 47 -0.20 3.40 0.59
CA VAL A 47 -0.98 2.29 1.16
C VAL A 47 -0.11 1.05 1.14
N ILE A 48 0.10 0.41 2.29
CA ILE A 48 0.92 -0.79 2.39
C ILE A 48 0.11 -2.01 2.80
N GLY A 49 0.33 -3.14 2.12
CA GLY A 49 -0.28 -4.43 2.45
C GLY A 49 0.44 -5.17 3.57
N ALA A 50 -0.07 -6.35 3.93
CA ALA A 50 0.43 -7.17 5.04
C ALA A 50 0.96 -8.54 4.63
N GLY A 51 1.22 -8.78 3.34
CA GLY A 51 1.56 -10.11 2.82
C GLY A 51 2.85 -10.76 3.39
N ASN A 52 3.72 -9.97 4.03
CA ASN A 52 4.89 -10.41 4.76
C ASN A 52 4.58 -10.91 6.19
N LEU A 53 3.48 -10.49 6.79
CA LEU A 53 3.09 -10.83 8.17
C LEU A 53 1.89 -11.76 8.22
N TRP A 54 0.88 -11.48 7.38
CA TRP A 54 -0.41 -12.17 7.39
C TRP A 54 -1.00 -12.33 6.00
N ARG A 55 -1.39 -13.56 5.66
CA ARG A 55 -2.11 -13.90 4.43
C ARG A 55 -3.38 -14.65 4.82
N GLY A 56 -4.49 -13.92 4.95
CA GLY A 56 -5.77 -14.47 5.41
C GLY A 56 -6.22 -15.72 4.65
N ALA A 57 -6.00 -15.78 3.33
CA ALA A 57 -6.33 -16.94 2.52
C ALA A 57 -5.53 -18.21 2.84
N ARG A 58 -4.35 -18.10 3.48
CA ARG A 58 -3.48 -19.26 3.84
C ARG A 58 -3.48 -19.52 5.34
N GLN A 59 -3.35 -18.49 6.14
CA GLN A 59 -3.19 -18.58 7.59
C GLN A 59 -4.52 -18.52 8.34
N GLY A 60 -5.56 -18.01 7.71
CA GLY A 60 -6.92 -17.91 8.27
C GLY A 60 -7.80 -19.13 8.03
N VAL A 61 -7.22 -20.29 7.63
CA VAL A 61 -8.00 -21.53 7.46
C VAL A 61 -8.62 -21.95 8.79
N GLY A 62 -9.94 -22.10 8.81
CA GLY A 62 -10.70 -22.40 10.03
C GLY A 62 -11.04 -21.19 10.91
N MET A 63 -10.59 -19.98 10.54
CA MET A 63 -10.97 -18.72 11.19
C MET A 63 -12.20 -18.10 10.56
N ASP A 64 -12.93 -17.34 11.36
CA ASP A 64 -13.92 -16.39 10.82
C ASP A 64 -13.24 -15.38 9.88
N ARG A 65 -13.84 -15.14 8.73
CA ARG A 65 -13.26 -14.28 7.69
C ARG A 65 -13.04 -12.84 8.16
N ALA A 66 -13.99 -12.27 8.91
CA ALA A 66 -13.86 -10.92 9.41
C ALA A 66 -12.72 -10.81 10.42
N THR A 67 -12.55 -11.80 11.29
CA THR A 67 -11.42 -11.89 12.24
C THR A 67 -10.08 -11.96 11.50
N ALA A 68 -9.98 -12.81 10.48
CA ALA A 68 -8.76 -12.93 9.67
C ALA A 68 -8.41 -11.61 8.96
N ASP A 69 -9.41 -10.89 8.45
CA ASP A 69 -9.24 -9.60 7.81
C ASP A 69 -8.80 -8.51 8.82
N TYR A 70 -9.34 -8.49 10.05
CA TYR A 70 -8.86 -7.58 11.11
C TYR A 70 -7.41 -7.86 11.50
N ILE A 71 -6.97 -9.10 11.59
CA ILE A 71 -5.56 -9.44 11.79
C ILE A 71 -4.71 -8.87 10.67
N GLY A 72 -5.15 -9.01 9.42
CA GLY A 72 -4.49 -8.41 8.27
C GLY A 72 -4.42 -6.87 8.34
N MET A 73 -5.48 -6.21 8.80
CA MET A 73 -5.48 -4.75 8.99
C MET A 73 -4.47 -4.33 10.06
N LEU A 74 -4.39 -5.03 11.20
CA LEU A 74 -3.39 -4.77 12.25
C LEU A 74 -1.97 -4.97 11.70
N ALA A 75 -1.74 -6.00 10.92
CA ALA A 75 -0.45 -6.25 10.27
C ALA A 75 -0.06 -5.13 9.29
N THR A 76 -1.01 -4.52 8.57
CA THR A 76 -0.70 -3.32 7.74
C THR A 76 -0.27 -2.13 8.59
N ILE A 77 -0.81 -1.97 9.80
CA ILE A 77 -0.41 -0.89 10.72
C ILE A 77 1.02 -1.12 11.19
N MET A 78 1.41 -2.35 11.53
CA MET A 78 2.80 -2.68 11.89
C MET A 78 3.76 -2.30 10.76
N ASN A 79 3.44 -2.66 9.52
CA ASN A 79 4.24 -2.31 8.34
C ASN A 79 4.32 -0.79 8.13
N ALA A 80 3.22 -0.07 8.33
CA ALA A 80 3.17 1.38 8.19
C ALA A 80 4.07 2.09 9.23
N LEU A 81 4.08 1.63 10.47
CA LEU A 81 4.94 2.15 11.53
C LEU A 81 6.43 1.90 11.24
N ALA A 82 6.78 0.69 10.81
CA ALA A 82 8.16 0.37 10.45
C ALA A 82 8.66 1.22 9.27
N LEU A 83 7.82 1.44 8.26
CA LEU A 83 8.16 2.27 7.12
C LEU A 83 8.24 3.76 7.51
N GLN A 84 7.38 4.23 8.41
CA GLN A 84 7.47 5.60 8.96
C GLN A 84 8.83 5.81 9.64
N ASP A 85 9.22 4.93 10.56
CA ASP A 85 10.49 5.03 11.28
C ASP A 85 11.69 5.07 10.32
N ALA A 86 11.69 4.18 9.32
CA ALA A 86 12.74 4.15 8.30
C ALA A 86 12.80 5.44 7.46
N LEU A 87 11.67 6.04 7.10
CA LEU A 87 11.61 7.30 6.35
C LEU A 87 12.04 8.48 7.22
N GLU A 88 11.58 8.55 8.47
CA GLU A 88 11.96 9.62 9.40
C GLU A 88 13.45 9.55 9.76
N SER A 89 14.06 8.37 9.84
CA SER A 89 15.51 8.21 10.01
C SER A 89 16.33 8.76 8.84
N LEU A 90 15.71 8.88 7.65
CA LEU A 90 16.28 9.50 6.45
C LEU A 90 15.94 11.01 6.34
N GLY A 91 15.33 11.59 7.36
CA GLY A 91 14.93 13.01 7.38
C GLY A 91 13.65 13.31 6.59
N VAL A 92 12.85 12.32 6.21
CA VAL A 92 11.59 12.50 5.48
C VAL A 92 10.43 12.59 6.46
N PRO A 93 9.78 13.76 6.61
CA PRO A 93 8.64 13.91 7.51
C PRO A 93 7.47 13.00 7.08
N THR A 94 7.08 12.07 7.94
CA THR A 94 6.08 11.05 7.64
C THR A 94 5.01 10.98 8.71
N ARG A 95 3.76 10.65 8.34
CA ARG A 95 2.66 10.41 9.29
C ARG A 95 1.90 9.15 8.91
N VAL A 96 1.68 8.29 9.90
CA VAL A 96 0.77 7.14 9.76
C VAL A 96 -0.63 7.55 10.20
N GLN A 97 -1.61 7.28 9.32
CA GLN A 97 -3.03 7.39 9.64
C GLN A 97 -3.71 6.03 9.47
N THR A 98 -4.54 5.64 10.43
CA THR A 98 -5.17 4.31 10.44
C THR A 98 -6.69 4.38 10.38
N ALA A 99 -7.29 3.45 9.64
CA ALA A 99 -8.72 3.28 9.58
C ALA A 99 -9.30 2.63 10.85
N LEU A 100 -8.46 1.90 11.61
CA LEU A 100 -8.78 1.40 12.94
C LEU A 100 -8.30 2.41 13.98
N THR A 101 -9.09 2.69 15.01
CA THR A 101 -8.74 3.65 16.05
C THR A 101 -7.73 3.05 17.03
N ILE A 102 -6.46 3.42 16.90
CA ILE A 102 -5.35 3.00 17.77
C ILE A 102 -4.52 4.26 18.09
N THR A 103 -5.11 5.19 18.83
CA THR A 103 -4.60 6.55 19.04
C THR A 103 -3.24 6.60 19.74
N GLN A 104 -2.84 5.55 20.46
CA GLN A 104 -1.54 5.46 21.13
C GLN A 104 -0.37 5.29 20.15
N VAL A 105 -0.60 4.81 18.94
CA VAL A 105 0.48 4.48 17.99
C VAL A 105 0.37 5.20 16.65
N ALA A 106 -0.83 5.64 16.24
CA ALA A 106 -1.03 6.31 14.96
C ALA A 106 -2.24 7.25 15.00
N GLU A 107 -2.26 8.23 14.11
CA GLU A 107 -3.41 9.13 13.98
C GLU A 107 -4.62 8.38 13.42
N PRO A 108 -5.85 8.61 13.94
CA PRO A 108 -7.05 8.16 13.24
C PRO A 108 -7.15 8.85 11.88
N TYR A 109 -7.59 8.09 10.87
CA TYR A 109 -7.77 8.65 9.55
C TYR A 109 -8.85 9.72 9.52
N ILE A 110 -8.46 10.93 9.19
CA ILE A 110 -9.35 12.06 8.93
C ILE A 110 -8.91 12.70 7.62
N ARG A 111 -9.76 12.66 6.60
CA ARG A 111 -9.43 13.15 5.24
C ARG A 111 -8.77 14.53 5.23
N ARG A 112 -9.33 15.51 5.94
CA ARG A 112 -8.78 16.88 6.00
C ARG A 112 -7.38 16.91 6.64
N ARG A 113 -7.10 16.04 7.59
CA ARG A 113 -5.78 15.93 8.23
C ARG A 113 -4.77 15.33 7.27
N ALA A 114 -5.15 14.28 6.51
CA ALA A 114 -4.31 13.71 5.46
C ALA A 114 -3.94 14.76 4.40
N LEU A 115 -4.91 15.52 3.89
CA LEU A 115 -4.68 16.61 2.95
C LEU A 115 -3.71 17.66 3.53
N ARG A 116 -3.89 18.05 4.79
CA ARG A 116 -3.01 19.01 5.45
C ARG A 116 -1.58 18.50 5.62
N HIS A 117 -1.39 17.20 5.82
CA HIS A 117 -0.05 16.62 5.85
C HIS A 117 0.61 16.66 4.47
N LEU A 118 -0.09 16.24 3.42
CA LEU A 118 0.41 16.29 2.05
C LEU A 118 0.74 17.71 1.59
N GLU A 119 -0.09 18.70 1.94
CA GLU A 119 0.17 20.13 1.68
C GLU A 119 1.40 20.67 2.41
N LYS A 120 1.76 20.07 3.54
CA LYS A 120 2.99 20.36 4.31
C LYS A 120 4.17 19.48 3.90
N GLU A 121 4.11 18.90 2.71
CA GLU A 121 5.18 18.06 2.18
C GLU A 121 5.54 16.87 3.08
N ARG A 122 4.57 16.33 3.82
CA ARG A 122 4.73 15.11 4.60
C ARG A 122 4.23 13.92 3.81
N ILE A 123 4.94 12.81 3.86
CA ILE A 123 4.41 11.53 3.39
C ILE A 123 3.29 11.09 4.35
N VAL A 124 2.17 10.61 3.80
CA VAL A 124 1.09 10.00 4.59
C VAL A 124 1.02 8.52 4.26
N ILE A 125 1.19 7.66 5.27
CA ILE A 125 1.03 6.21 5.13
C ILE A 125 -0.31 5.80 5.74
N PHE A 126 -1.15 5.15 4.95
CA PHE A 126 -2.45 4.65 5.38
C PHE A 126 -2.36 3.20 5.81
N GLY A 127 -2.64 2.92 7.09
CA GLY A 127 -2.76 1.59 7.68
C GLY A 127 -4.22 1.21 7.96
N GLY A 128 -4.48 -0.07 8.22
CA GLY A 128 -5.81 -0.57 8.56
C GLY A 128 -6.74 -0.74 7.36
N GLY A 129 -6.23 -0.67 6.12
CA GLY A 129 -7.04 -0.85 4.92
C GLY A 129 -8.18 0.15 4.80
N THR A 130 -9.39 -0.33 4.56
CA THR A 130 -10.64 0.46 4.58
C THR A 130 -11.22 0.62 6.00
N GLY A 131 -10.73 -0.18 6.97
CA GLY A 131 -11.34 -0.33 8.30
C GLY A 131 -12.49 -1.35 8.33
N ASN A 132 -12.85 -1.91 7.17
CA ASN A 132 -13.94 -2.88 7.05
C ASN A 132 -13.40 -4.22 6.52
N PRO A 133 -13.85 -5.37 7.09
CA PRO A 133 -13.57 -6.68 6.53
C PRO A 133 -14.06 -6.82 5.08
N PHE A 134 -13.59 -7.85 4.40
CA PHE A 134 -13.96 -8.24 3.03
C PHE A 134 -13.40 -7.35 1.91
N PHE A 135 -12.65 -6.29 2.23
CA PHE A 135 -12.01 -5.43 1.24
C PHE A 135 -10.50 -5.67 1.14
N SER A 136 -9.98 -5.67 -0.08
CA SER A 136 -8.55 -5.80 -0.33
C SER A 136 -7.80 -4.50 -0.05
N THR A 137 -6.48 -4.60 0.10
CA THR A 137 -5.60 -3.43 0.19
C THR A 137 -5.60 -2.62 -1.12
N ASP A 138 -5.83 -3.26 -2.27
CA ASP A 138 -5.96 -2.58 -3.57
C ASP A 138 -7.23 -1.70 -3.60
N THR A 139 -8.34 -2.20 -3.06
CA THR A 139 -9.58 -1.41 -2.87
C THR A 139 -9.34 -0.22 -1.93
N ALA A 140 -8.61 -0.45 -0.83
CA ALA A 140 -8.24 0.63 0.08
C ALA A 140 -7.38 1.70 -0.62
N ALA A 141 -6.45 1.31 -1.49
CA ALA A 141 -5.63 2.23 -2.26
C ALA A 141 -6.47 3.11 -3.19
N ALA A 142 -7.41 2.52 -3.94
CA ALA A 142 -8.32 3.26 -4.80
C ALA A 142 -9.18 4.27 -4.00
N LEU A 143 -9.75 3.83 -2.86
CA LEU A 143 -10.55 4.68 -1.98
C LEU A 143 -9.72 5.87 -1.45
N ARG A 144 -8.53 5.61 -0.89
CA ARG A 144 -7.66 6.66 -0.36
C ARG A 144 -7.18 7.62 -1.44
N ALA A 145 -6.89 7.13 -2.66
CA ALA A 145 -6.52 7.98 -3.79
C ALA A 145 -7.61 9.00 -4.11
N LEU A 146 -8.87 8.55 -4.21
CA LEU A 146 -10.02 9.44 -4.42
C LEU A 146 -10.18 10.46 -3.29
N GLU A 147 -10.09 9.99 -2.04
CA GLU A 147 -10.28 10.85 -0.86
C GLU A 147 -9.22 11.95 -0.74
N VAL A 148 -7.97 11.66 -1.08
CA VAL A 148 -6.89 12.66 -1.02
C VAL A 148 -6.69 13.41 -2.34
N GLY A 149 -7.44 13.08 -3.39
CA GLY A 149 -7.30 13.71 -4.71
C GLY A 149 -5.95 13.39 -5.36
N ALA A 150 -5.49 12.13 -5.26
CA ALA A 150 -4.33 11.67 -6.01
C ALA A 150 -4.66 11.61 -7.51
N GLU A 151 -3.73 12.05 -8.35
CA GLU A 151 -3.89 12.09 -9.82
C GLU A 151 -3.61 10.73 -10.44
N VAL A 152 -2.87 9.87 -9.72
CA VAL A 152 -2.50 8.53 -10.17
C VAL A 152 -2.31 7.59 -8.97
N VAL A 153 -2.62 6.31 -9.18
CA VAL A 153 -2.27 5.21 -8.29
C VAL A 153 -1.18 4.38 -8.95
N LEU A 154 -0.02 4.31 -8.32
CA LEU A 154 1.07 3.43 -8.72
C LEU A 154 1.01 2.15 -7.88
N MET A 155 0.89 1.00 -8.53
CA MET A 155 0.83 -0.30 -7.86
C MET A 155 2.15 -1.05 -8.06
N ALA A 156 2.98 -1.11 -7.02
CA ALA A 156 4.19 -1.91 -7.06
C ALA A 156 3.86 -3.40 -6.87
N LYS A 157 4.34 -4.24 -7.78
CA LYS A 157 4.17 -5.69 -7.78
C LYS A 157 5.53 -6.39 -7.81
N ASN A 158 5.70 -7.45 -7.02
CA ASN A 158 6.99 -8.18 -6.94
C ASN A 158 7.13 -9.32 -7.96
N LYS A 159 6.03 -9.78 -8.57
CA LYS A 159 6.02 -11.06 -9.29
C LYS A 159 5.70 -10.94 -10.77
N VAL A 160 5.11 -9.84 -11.16
CA VAL A 160 4.73 -9.51 -12.55
C VAL A 160 4.93 -8.02 -12.78
N ASP A 161 5.24 -7.65 -14.00
CA ASP A 161 5.57 -6.27 -14.41
C ASP A 161 4.39 -5.52 -15.05
N GLY A 162 3.18 -6.08 -14.96
CA GLY A 162 2.00 -5.45 -15.53
C GLY A 162 0.74 -6.31 -15.41
N VAL A 163 -0.31 -5.91 -16.14
CA VAL A 163 -1.55 -6.66 -16.29
C VAL A 163 -1.44 -7.55 -17.53
N TYR A 164 -1.80 -8.81 -17.38
CA TYR A 164 -1.73 -9.83 -18.43
C TYR A 164 -3.11 -10.38 -18.75
N SER A 165 -3.24 -11.00 -19.94
CA SER A 165 -4.47 -11.69 -20.36
C SER A 165 -4.77 -12.93 -19.52
N ASP A 166 -3.77 -13.48 -18.82
CA ASP A 166 -3.83 -14.64 -17.93
C ASP A 166 -2.61 -14.59 -16.99
N ASP A 167 -2.49 -15.50 -16.01
CA ASP A 167 -1.31 -15.60 -15.15
C ASP A 167 -0.07 -16.06 -15.95
N PRO A 168 0.92 -15.19 -16.23
CA PRO A 168 2.08 -15.53 -17.06
C PRO A 168 2.96 -16.65 -16.47
N ARG A 169 2.80 -16.96 -15.18
CA ARG A 169 3.51 -18.07 -14.53
C ARG A 169 2.88 -19.43 -14.81
N LYS A 170 1.63 -19.44 -15.26
CA LYS A 170 0.86 -20.65 -15.58
C LYS A 170 0.64 -20.80 -17.08
N ASN A 171 0.50 -19.69 -17.77
CA ASN A 171 0.25 -19.63 -19.20
C ASN A 171 1.38 -18.85 -19.90
N PRO A 172 2.33 -19.52 -20.59
CA PRO A 172 3.39 -18.85 -21.33
C PRO A 172 2.90 -17.98 -22.48
N GLU A 173 1.68 -18.19 -22.97
CA GLU A 173 1.05 -17.39 -24.04
C GLU A 173 0.34 -16.14 -23.51
N ALA A 174 0.41 -15.87 -22.19
CA ALA A 174 -0.19 -14.69 -21.60
C ALA A 174 0.44 -13.42 -22.15
N VAL A 175 -0.37 -12.52 -22.66
CA VAL A 175 0.05 -11.26 -23.27
C VAL A 175 -0.08 -10.13 -22.24
N ARG A 176 1.00 -9.35 -22.07
CA ARG A 176 0.96 -8.14 -21.25
C ARG A 176 0.24 -7.01 -22.00
N PHE A 177 -0.60 -6.29 -21.30
CA PHE A 177 -1.23 -5.08 -21.80
C PHE A 177 -0.42 -3.84 -21.42
N ASP A 178 -0.17 -2.96 -22.37
CA ASP A 178 0.46 -1.67 -22.12
C ASP A 178 -0.56 -0.65 -21.61
N GLU A 179 -1.81 -0.76 -22.07
CA GLU A 179 -2.92 0.11 -21.67
C GLU A 179 -4.24 -0.68 -21.69
N LEU A 180 -5.09 -0.44 -20.69
CA LEU A 180 -6.43 -0.99 -20.57
C LEU A 180 -7.36 0.06 -19.96
N THR A 181 -8.56 0.16 -20.51
CA THR A 181 -9.64 0.89 -19.86
C THR A 181 -10.26 0.06 -18.72
N TYR A 182 -10.90 0.71 -17.75
CA TYR A 182 -11.62 0.01 -16.68
C TYR A 182 -12.71 -0.93 -17.23
N LEU A 183 -13.37 -0.52 -18.31
CA LEU A 183 -14.42 -1.33 -18.94
C LEU A 183 -13.82 -2.60 -19.58
N GLU A 184 -12.65 -2.50 -20.22
CA GLU A 184 -11.97 -3.67 -20.76
C GLU A 184 -11.54 -4.65 -19.68
N VAL A 185 -11.02 -4.17 -18.54
CA VAL A 185 -10.68 -5.00 -17.38
C VAL A 185 -11.91 -5.77 -16.89
N LEU A 186 -13.05 -5.08 -16.70
CA LEU A 186 -14.29 -5.72 -16.28
C LEU A 186 -14.83 -6.73 -17.29
N ASN A 187 -14.84 -6.41 -18.58
CA ASN A 187 -15.35 -7.28 -19.63
C ASN A 187 -14.48 -8.54 -19.83
N ARG A 188 -13.20 -8.45 -19.55
CA ARG A 188 -12.25 -9.59 -19.65
C ARG A 188 -12.16 -10.39 -18.35
N GLY A 189 -12.70 -9.90 -17.24
CA GLY A 189 -12.64 -10.56 -15.93
C GLY A 189 -11.22 -10.57 -15.33
N LEU A 190 -10.41 -9.55 -15.63
CA LEU A 190 -9.02 -9.41 -15.18
C LEU A 190 -8.93 -8.89 -13.75
#